data_9447dcf1e11084b9ca77822366ef225b
#
_entry.id   9447dcf1e11084b9ca77822366ef225b
#
_cell.length_a   1.000
_cell.length_b   1.000
_cell.length_c   1.000
_cell.angle_alpha   90.00
_cell.angle_beta   90.00
_cell.angle_gamma   90.00
#
_symmetry.space_group_name_H-M   'P 1'
#
loop_
_entity.id
_entity.type
_entity.pdbx_description
1 polymer ?
#
loop_
_entity_poly.entity_id
_entity_poly.type
_entity_poly.pdbx_seq_one_letter_code
_entity_poly.pdbx_strand_id
1 'polypeptide(L)'
;MPEKTEAPQPPEKAPEAETRQTPPFVDPAPVRIPGNRNAVPEPPASDLETIVIEPSDTRLPPPCTVVWLGGMGVDIHDFSDLPSEIEQLGGPAARYVMVNAPEMQLSMDPANPLRAWYDLPGRNLIDYEDEEGIRMSARRISRLIDSITARGMPRQRIFLAGFSQGGSMALFTGLREELSIAGIISLSGYLPLAGRIADEIRPGGLATPVFMGNGDFDEIVPIPVAQQSLQAISHAGAAVSWRDYPTEHTLSGEALRDTALFMRRVLGGKH
;
A
#
# COMPACT_ATOMS: atom_id res chain seq x y z
N MET A 1 54.43 -36.21 -63.02
CA MET A 1 53.96 -34.85 -63.36
C MET A 1 53.08 -34.39 -62.23
N PRO A 2 53.49 -33.50 -61.30
CA PRO A 2 52.62 -32.98 -60.26
C PRO A 2 51.97 -31.72 -60.75
N GLU A 3 50.68 -31.66 -60.49
CA GLU A 3 49.73 -30.54 -60.71
C GLU A 3 50.13 -29.29 -59.90
N LYS A 4 50.15 -28.15 -60.55
CA LYS A 4 50.41 -26.86 -59.94
C LYS A 4 49.13 -26.37 -59.31
N THR A 5 49.08 -26.28 -57.99
CA THR A 5 48.05 -25.64 -57.21
C THR A 5 48.24 -24.11 -57.24
N GLU A 6 47.28 -23.41 -57.82
CA GLU A 6 47.23 -21.95 -57.91
C GLU A 6 46.80 -21.36 -56.57
N ALA A 7 47.51 -20.34 -56.10
CA ALA A 7 47.24 -19.69 -54.81
C ALA A 7 46.00 -18.75 -54.95
N PRO A 8 45.15 -18.62 -53.88
CA PRO A 8 44.00 -17.75 -53.93
C PRO A 8 44.36 -16.26 -53.83
N GLN A 9 43.70 -15.47 -54.67
CA GLN A 9 43.80 -14.00 -54.69
C GLN A 9 43.24 -13.38 -53.39
N PRO A 10 43.83 -12.22 -52.93
CA PRO A 10 43.32 -11.52 -51.76
C PRO A 10 41.96 -10.84 -52.04
N PRO A 11 41.09 -10.66 -51.02
CA PRO A 11 39.77 -10.07 -51.21
C PRO A 11 39.85 -8.57 -51.51
N GLU A 12 38.97 -8.16 -52.39
CA GLU A 12 38.76 -6.80 -52.85
C GLU A 12 38.30 -5.88 -51.71
N LYS A 13 38.92 -4.70 -51.63
CA LYS A 13 38.57 -3.69 -50.58
C LYS A 13 37.15 -3.22 -50.72
N ALA A 14 36.41 -3.32 -49.63
CA ALA A 14 35.08 -2.72 -49.49
C ALA A 14 35.12 -1.18 -49.60
N PRO A 15 34.12 -0.54 -50.17
CA PRO A 15 34.09 0.92 -50.30
C PRO A 15 33.92 1.61 -48.95
N GLU A 16 34.67 2.70 -48.77
CA GLU A 16 34.64 3.57 -47.60
C GLU A 16 33.23 4.15 -47.41
N ALA A 17 32.69 3.97 -46.17
CA ALA A 17 31.39 4.51 -45.80
C ALA A 17 31.47 6.05 -45.67
N GLU A 18 30.73 6.76 -46.50
CA GLU A 18 30.49 8.19 -46.38
C GLU A 18 29.91 8.53 -45.00
N THR A 19 30.62 9.31 -44.25
CA THR A 19 30.16 9.91 -42.96
C THR A 19 29.04 10.89 -43.27
N ARG A 20 27.79 10.45 -43.13
CA ARG A 20 26.63 11.35 -43.08
C ARG A 20 26.70 12.20 -41.81
N GLN A 21 26.95 13.48 -41.97
CA GLN A 21 26.80 14.45 -40.90
C GLN A 21 25.30 14.54 -40.51
N THR A 22 24.98 14.16 -39.28
CA THR A 22 23.65 14.40 -38.70
C THR A 22 23.48 15.93 -38.48
N PRO A 23 22.37 16.50 -38.94
CA PRO A 23 22.09 17.91 -38.65
C PRO A 23 21.89 18.14 -37.13
N PRO A 24 22.19 19.35 -36.62
CA PRO A 24 22.03 19.64 -35.19
C PRO A 24 20.58 19.49 -34.76
N PHE A 25 20.38 18.83 -33.62
CA PHE A 25 19.09 18.66 -32.97
C PHE A 25 18.52 20.02 -32.62
N VAL A 26 17.44 20.42 -33.26
CA VAL A 26 16.67 21.63 -32.93
C VAL A 26 15.57 21.18 -32.00
N ASP A 27 15.59 21.63 -30.73
CA ASP A 27 14.51 21.42 -29.79
C ASP A 27 13.17 21.88 -30.40
N PRO A 28 12.16 21.01 -30.49
CA PRO A 28 10.84 21.43 -30.93
C PRO A 28 10.25 22.39 -29.89
N ALA A 29 9.78 23.55 -30.37
CA ALA A 29 9.05 24.51 -29.52
C ALA A 29 7.91 23.77 -28.77
N PRO A 30 7.60 24.19 -27.51
CA PRO A 30 6.57 23.51 -26.73
C PRO A 30 5.22 23.57 -27.47
N VAL A 31 4.74 22.40 -27.89
CA VAL A 31 3.42 22.25 -28.48
C VAL A 31 2.40 22.55 -27.37
N ARG A 32 1.69 23.66 -27.48
CA ARG A 32 0.48 23.93 -26.70
C ARG A 32 -0.57 22.90 -27.10
N ILE A 33 -0.75 21.88 -26.27
CA ILE A 33 -1.84 20.91 -26.41
C ILE A 33 -3.14 21.68 -26.09
N PRO A 34 -4.11 21.77 -27.01
CA PRO A 34 -5.44 22.32 -26.70
C PRO A 34 -6.03 21.48 -25.56
N GLY A 35 -6.57 22.13 -24.53
CA GLY A 35 -7.14 21.49 -23.37
C GLY A 35 -8.04 20.31 -23.77
N ASN A 36 -7.70 19.13 -23.27
CA ASN A 36 -8.44 17.89 -23.49
C ASN A 36 -9.84 18.04 -22.90
N ARG A 37 -10.87 18.21 -23.75
CA ARG A 37 -12.27 18.28 -23.34
C ARG A 37 -12.83 16.95 -22.82
N ASN A 38 -12.00 15.92 -22.76
CA ASN A 38 -12.27 14.62 -22.18
C ASN A 38 -11.45 14.38 -20.91
N ALA A 39 -11.16 15.42 -20.13
CA ALA A 39 -10.63 15.22 -18.79
C ALA A 39 -11.65 14.36 -18.01
N VAL A 40 -11.27 13.14 -17.68
CA VAL A 40 -11.99 12.32 -16.71
C VAL A 40 -12.11 13.20 -15.46
N PRO A 41 -13.32 13.46 -14.93
CA PRO A 41 -13.47 14.28 -13.75
C PRO A 41 -12.56 13.71 -12.66
N GLU A 42 -11.75 14.57 -12.03
CA GLU A 42 -10.96 14.17 -10.87
C GLU A 42 -11.90 13.46 -9.88
N PRO A 43 -11.53 12.26 -9.38
CA PRO A 43 -12.34 11.62 -8.36
C PRO A 43 -12.51 12.60 -7.20
N PRO A 44 -13.71 12.71 -6.61
CA PRO A 44 -13.95 13.64 -5.53
C PRO A 44 -12.92 13.40 -4.44
N ALA A 45 -12.33 14.49 -3.93
CA ALA A 45 -11.39 14.42 -2.82
C ALA A 45 -12.01 13.58 -1.69
N SER A 46 -11.22 12.72 -1.08
CA SER A 46 -11.68 11.96 0.09
C SER A 46 -12.15 12.94 1.16
N ASP A 47 -13.29 12.66 1.78
CA ASP A 47 -13.85 13.41 2.92
C ASP A 47 -13.18 13.03 4.26
N LEU A 48 -12.12 12.20 4.21
CA LEU A 48 -11.35 11.78 5.38
C LEU A 48 -10.37 12.88 5.81
N GLU A 49 -10.31 13.11 7.11
CA GLU A 49 -9.31 13.98 7.72
C GLU A 49 -7.92 13.33 7.60
N THR A 50 -6.98 14.06 7.00
CA THR A 50 -5.63 13.55 6.73
C THR A 50 -4.56 14.56 7.09
N ILE A 51 -3.41 14.09 7.56
CA ILE A 51 -2.17 14.86 7.56
C ILE A 51 -1.14 14.19 6.65
N VAL A 52 -0.35 15.01 5.97
CA VAL A 52 0.72 14.53 5.08
C VAL A 52 2.05 14.80 5.73
N ILE A 53 2.86 13.74 5.89
CA ILE A 53 4.23 13.83 6.41
C ILE A 53 5.17 13.43 5.29
N GLU A 54 6.02 14.37 4.89
CA GLU A 54 7.04 14.14 3.87
C GLU A 54 8.25 13.40 4.46
N PRO A 55 9.02 12.65 3.67
CA PRO A 55 10.24 12.02 4.15
C PRO A 55 11.28 13.03 4.60
N SER A 56 12.27 12.58 5.38
CA SER A 56 13.34 13.42 5.89
C SER A 56 14.17 14.10 4.80
N ASP A 57 14.36 13.42 3.66
CA ASP A 57 15.02 13.96 2.47
C ASP A 57 14.02 14.27 1.35
N THR A 58 13.74 15.53 1.16
CA THR A 58 12.80 16.03 0.13
C THR A 58 13.47 16.40 -1.20
N ARG A 59 14.79 16.18 -1.36
CA ARG A 59 15.51 16.49 -2.61
C ARG A 59 15.11 15.59 -3.78
N LEU A 60 14.60 14.42 -3.47
CA LEU A 60 14.06 13.48 -4.45
C LEU A 60 12.57 13.22 -4.17
N PRO A 61 11.77 12.94 -5.21
CA PRO A 61 10.38 12.53 -4.99
C PRO A 61 10.35 11.23 -4.16
N PRO A 62 9.40 11.09 -3.22
CA PRO A 62 9.30 9.91 -2.39
C PRO A 62 9.10 8.65 -3.27
N PRO A 63 9.81 7.55 -2.97
CA PRO A 63 9.71 6.31 -3.76
C PRO A 63 8.36 5.63 -3.63
N CYS A 64 7.60 5.94 -2.58
CA CYS A 64 6.27 5.39 -2.32
C CYS A 64 5.47 6.31 -1.39
N THR A 65 4.18 6.02 -1.29
CA THR A 65 3.28 6.63 -0.31
C THR A 65 2.72 5.53 0.60
N VAL A 66 2.65 5.81 1.90
CA VAL A 66 1.96 4.98 2.89
C VAL A 66 0.69 5.70 3.30
N VAL A 67 -0.46 5.09 3.05
CA VAL A 67 -1.74 5.49 3.64
C VAL A 67 -1.86 4.75 4.96
N TRP A 68 -1.70 5.48 6.06
CA TRP A 68 -1.73 4.91 7.41
C TRP A 68 -3.06 5.22 8.09
N LEU A 69 -3.80 4.18 8.43
CA LEU A 69 -5.12 4.27 9.05
C LEU A 69 -4.99 4.20 10.57
N GLY A 70 -5.48 5.23 11.26
CA GLY A 70 -5.53 5.26 12.72
C GLY A 70 -6.47 4.20 13.30
N GLY A 71 -6.19 3.74 14.51
CA GLY A 71 -7.06 2.84 15.26
C GLY A 71 -8.32 3.54 15.79
N MET A 72 -9.21 2.76 16.43
CA MET A 72 -10.37 3.31 17.13
C MET A 72 -9.93 4.16 18.33
N GLY A 73 -10.53 5.35 18.47
CA GLY A 73 -10.22 6.28 19.56
C GLY A 73 -8.87 6.99 19.45
N VAL A 74 -8.13 6.78 18.35
CA VAL A 74 -6.80 7.35 18.12
C VAL A 74 -6.90 8.65 17.35
N ASP A 75 -6.14 9.67 17.76
CA ASP A 75 -5.80 10.82 16.92
C ASP A 75 -4.47 10.56 16.22
N ILE A 76 -4.46 10.66 14.90
CA ILE A 76 -3.24 10.42 14.09
C ILE A 76 -2.10 11.40 14.40
N HIS A 77 -2.38 12.53 15.02
CA HIS A 77 -1.36 13.46 15.48
C HIS A 77 -0.44 12.84 16.54
N ASP A 78 -0.96 11.89 17.35
CA ASP A 78 -0.19 11.17 18.34
C ASP A 78 0.84 10.20 17.72
N PHE A 79 0.70 9.90 16.42
CA PHE A 79 1.59 9.05 15.65
C PHE A 79 2.43 9.81 14.62
N SER A 80 2.60 11.12 14.80
CA SER A 80 3.37 11.97 13.87
C SER A 80 4.84 11.55 13.72
N ASP A 81 5.42 10.91 14.71
CA ASP A 81 6.81 10.44 14.71
C ASP A 81 7.00 9.07 14.04
N LEU A 82 5.91 8.31 13.85
CA LEU A 82 5.93 6.97 13.26
C LEU A 82 6.66 6.88 11.90
N PRO A 83 6.47 7.82 10.95
CA PRO A 83 7.21 7.80 9.68
C PRO A 83 8.72 7.88 9.88
N SER A 84 9.17 8.75 10.78
CA SER A 84 10.58 8.91 11.12
C SER A 84 11.16 7.67 11.80
N GLU A 85 10.41 7.03 12.69
CA GLU A 85 10.82 5.78 13.34
C GLU A 85 10.99 4.65 12.33
N ILE A 86 10.04 4.46 11.41
CA ILE A 86 10.13 3.44 10.35
C ILE A 86 11.32 3.72 9.44
N GLU A 87 11.58 4.99 9.07
CA GLU A 87 12.73 5.37 8.25
C GLU A 87 14.05 5.08 8.98
N GLN A 88 14.17 5.41 10.28
CA GLN A 88 15.34 5.11 11.10
C GLN A 88 15.59 3.59 11.27
N LEU A 89 14.53 2.79 11.27
CA LEU A 89 14.62 1.33 11.30
C LEU A 89 14.96 0.72 9.91
N GLY A 90 15.28 1.58 8.94
CA GLY A 90 15.71 1.19 7.61
C GLY A 90 14.58 1.04 6.60
N GLY A 91 13.42 1.60 6.89
CA GLY A 91 12.32 1.72 5.91
C GLY A 91 12.66 2.64 4.74
N PRO A 92 11.84 2.66 3.69
CA PRO A 92 12.00 3.62 2.61
C PRO A 92 11.66 5.04 3.08
N ALA A 93 12.30 6.06 2.50
CA ALA A 93 11.95 7.46 2.68
C ALA A 93 10.58 7.75 2.01
N ALA A 94 9.50 7.35 2.65
CA ALA A 94 8.15 7.39 2.12
C ALA A 94 7.42 8.68 2.50
N ARG A 95 6.50 9.12 1.62
CA ARG A 95 5.45 10.05 2.03
C ARG A 95 4.40 9.29 2.82
N TYR A 96 3.98 9.81 3.95
CA TYR A 96 2.87 9.28 4.71
C TYR A 96 1.63 10.16 4.58
N VAL A 97 0.50 9.53 4.29
CA VAL A 97 -0.82 10.12 4.40
C VAL A 97 -1.48 9.45 5.59
N MET A 98 -1.37 10.11 6.75
CA MET A 98 -1.96 9.65 7.99
C MET A 98 -3.44 10.01 8.00
N VAL A 99 -4.30 9.06 8.36
CA VAL A 99 -5.76 9.19 8.19
C VAL A 99 -6.47 8.94 9.51
N ASN A 100 -7.22 9.94 9.97
CA ASN A 100 -8.15 9.78 11.08
C ASN A 100 -9.39 8.98 10.65
N ALA A 101 -9.81 8.06 11.52
CA ALA A 101 -11.17 7.54 11.42
C ALA A 101 -12.18 8.67 11.67
N PRO A 102 -13.36 8.63 11.02
CA PRO A 102 -14.42 9.60 11.30
C PRO A 102 -14.89 9.50 12.76
N GLU A 103 -15.35 10.60 13.34
CA GLU A 103 -16.07 10.55 14.60
C GLU A 103 -17.44 9.92 14.40
N MET A 104 -17.80 8.98 15.27
CA MET A 104 -19.09 8.32 15.25
C MET A 104 -19.54 7.91 16.66
N GLN A 105 -20.84 7.75 16.82
CA GLN A 105 -21.42 7.16 18.04
C GLN A 105 -21.30 5.64 17.93
N LEU A 106 -20.71 5.03 18.95
CA LEU A 106 -20.60 3.58 19.04
C LEU A 106 -21.74 3.00 19.85
N SER A 107 -22.27 1.86 19.45
CA SER A 107 -23.33 1.16 20.17
C SER A 107 -22.95 0.81 21.61
N MET A 108 -21.65 0.59 21.86
CA MET A 108 -21.13 0.30 23.19
C MET A 108 -21.06 1.52 24.12
N ASP A 109 -20.96 2.74 23.58
CA ASP A 109 -20.97 4.01 24.33
C ASP A 109 -21.56 5.15 23.50
N PRO A 110 -22.91 5.20 23.34
CA PRO A 110 -23.54 6.20 22.50
C PRO A 110 -23.43 7.65 23.02
N ALA A 111 -23.07 7.83 24.30
CA ALA A 111 -22.96 9.16 24.92
C ALA A 111 -21.63 9.85 24.56
N ASN A 112 -20.60 9.09 24.22
CA ASN A 112 -19.25 9.59 23.95
C ASN A 112 -18.80 9.21 22.55
N PRO A 113 -19.00 10.06 21.51
CA PRO A 113 -18.50 9.79 20.17
C PRO A 113 -17.00 9.57 20.17
N LEU A 114 -16.56 8.60 19.40
CA LEU A 114 -15.13 8.26 19.22
C LEU A 114 -14.79 8.20 17.73
N ARG A 115 -13.52 8.38 17.41
CA ARG A 115 -12.99 8.07 16.08
C ARG A 115 -13.06 6.56 15.84
N ALA A 116 -13.83 6.13 14.86
CA ALA A 116 -13.95 4.73 14.49
C ALA A 116 -14.28 4.56 13.00
N TRP A 117 -13.85 3.46 12.41
CA TRP A 117 -14.14 3.11 11.04
C TRP A 117 -15.50 2.44 10.88
N TYR A 118 -15.91 1.70 11.91
CA TYR A 118 -17.19 0.99 11.97
C TYR A 118 -17.57 0.75 13.44
N ASP A 119 -18.84 0.49 13.67
CA ASP A 119 -19.35 0.24 15.01
C ASP A 119 -18.89 -1.10 15.56
N LEU A 120 -18.58 -1.13 16.85
CA LEU A 120 -18.31 -2.34 17.62
C LEU A 120 -19.38 -2.45 18.73
N PRO A 121 -20.42 -3.26 18.53
CA PRO A 121 -21.53 -3.36 19.49
C PRO A 121 -21.14 -4.13 20.76
N GLY A 122 -19.99 -4.76 20.81
CA GLY A 122 -19.51 -5.53 21.96
C GLY A 122 -18.02 -5.86 21.92
N ARG A 123 -17.56 -6.59 22.93
CA ARG A 123 -16.14 -6.99 23.06
C ARG A 123 -15.74 -8.13 22.10
N ASN A 124 -16.69 -8.87 21.59
CA ASN A 124 -16.40 -9.91 20.61
C ASN A 124 -16.34 -9.25 19.21
N LEU A 125 -15.16 -9.21 18.65
CA LEU A 125 -14.86 -8.47 17.41
C LEU A 125 -15.53 -9.06 16.16
N ILE A 126 -15.87 -10.35 16.18
CA ILE A 126 -16.40 -11.10 15.04
C ILE A 126 -17.87 -11.42 15.16
N ASP A 127 -18.50 -11.10 16.30
CA ASP A 127 -19.93 -11.24 16.48
C ASP A 127 -20.59 -9.90 16.13
N TYR A 128 -21.63 -9.92 15.30
CA TYR A 128 -22.44 -8.74 14.95
C TYR A 128 -21.61 -7.61 14.30
N GLU A 129 -20.76 -7.95 13.32
CA GLU A 129 -19.97 -6.99 12.57
C GLU A 129 -20.87 -5.97 11.84
N ASP A 130 -20.54 -4.69 11.96
CA ASP A 130 -21.18 -3.58 11.23
C ASP A 130 -20.79 -3.61 9.75
N GLU A 131 -21.39 -4.50 8.98
CA GLU A 131 -21.08 -4.66 7.55
C GLU A 131 -21.26 -3.35 6.77
N GLU A 132 -22.28 -2.56 7.08
CA GLU A 132 -22.55 -1.29 6.37
C GLU A 132 -21.45 -0.26 6.63
N GLY A 133 -21.07 -0.05 7.89
CA GLY A 133 -20.00 0.86 8.29
C GLY A 133 -18.66 0.45 7.73
N ILE A 134 -18.31 -0.86 7.80
CA ILE A 134 -17.09 -1.43 7.23
C ILE A 134 -17.01 -1.13 5.73
N ARG A 135 -18.07 -1.41 4.97
CA ARG A 135 -18.12 -1.19 3.52
C ARG A 135 -18.12 0.30 3.15
N MET A 136 -18.77 1.14 3.95
CA MET A 136 -18.74 2.58 3.75
C MET A 136 -17.35 3.15 3.94
N SER A 137 -16.67 2.78 5.00
CA SER A 137 -15.29 3.18 5.29
C SER A 137 -14.31 2.69 4.23
N ALA A 138 -14.45 1.44 3.77
CA ALA A 138 -13.65 0.91 2.67
C ALA A 138 -13.79 1.76 1.39
N ARG A 139 -15.00 2.15 1.01
CA ARG A 139 -15.23 3.03 -0.15
C ARG A 139 -14.54 4.39 0.00
N ARG A 140 -14.48 4.95 1.21
CA ARG A 140 -13.78 6.22 1.47
C ARG A 140 -12.26 6.06 1.33
N ILE A 141 -11.72 4.95 1.85
CA ILE A 141 -10.29 4.62 1.76
C ILE A 141 -9.89 4.37 0.29
N SER A 142 -10.68 3.60 -0.46
CA SER A 142 -10.42 3.36 -1.90
C SER A 142 -10.40 4.68 -2.69
N ARG A 143 -11.34 5.60 -2.44
CA ARG A 143 -11.34 6.93 -3.06
C ARG A 143 -10.09 7.75 -2.71
N LEU A 144 -9.58 7.62 -1.48
CA LEU A 144 -8.31 8.26 -1.11
C LEU A 144 -7.14 7.69 -1.91
N ILE A 145 -7.04 6.37 -2.06
CA ILE A 145 -6.03 5.71 -2.90
C ILE A 145 -6.14 6.20 -4.36
N ASP A 146 -7.35 6.29 -4.90
CA ASP A 146 -7.59 6.79 -6.26
C ASP A 146 -7.14 8.26 -6.41
N SER A 147 -7.42 9.11 -5.41
CA SER A 147 -7.00 10.51 -5.43
C SER A 147 -5.48 10.66 -5.38
N ILE A 148 -4.77 9.83 -4.61
CA ILE A 148 -3.30 9.80 -4.56
C ILE A 148 -2.74 9.36 -5.92
N THR A 149 -3.37 8.36 -6.53
CA THR A 149 -2.98 7.87 -7.86
C THR A 149 -3.19 8.95 -8.93
N ALA A 150 -4.30 9.65 -8.92
CA ALA A 150 -4.60 10.74 -9.84
C ALA A 150 -3.60 11.91 -9.73
N ARG A 151 -2.97 12.08 -8.56
CA ARG A 151 -1.90 13.08 -8.33
C ARG A 151 -0.50 12.58 -8.73
N GLY A 152 -0.40 11.41 -9.37
CA GLY A 152 0.82 10.91 -10.00
C GLY A 152 1.58 9.83 -9.22
N MET A 153 1.11 9.39 -8.04
CA MET A 153 1.72 8.24 -7.37
C MET A 153 1.16 6.94 -7.95
N PRO A 154 1.98 6.09 -8.58
CA PRO A 154 1.51 4.80 -9.11
C PRO A 154 0.92 3.92 -7.99
N ARG A 155 -0.19 3.23 -8.24
CA ARG A 155 -0.82 2.34 -7.23
C ARG A 155 0.17 1.32 -6.66
N GLN A 156 1.04 0.76 -7.50
CA GLN A 156 2.09 -0.20 -7.11
C GLN A 156 3.19 0.42 -6.23
N ARG A 157 3.08 1.70 -5.91
CA ARG A 157 3.92 2.44 -4.96
C ARG A 157 3.13 2.96 -3.75
N ILE A 158 1.88 2.53 -3.58
CA ILE A 158 1.03 2.89 -2.44
C ILE A 158 0.93 1.68 -1.51
N PHE A 159 1.36 1.83 -0.26
CA PHE A 159 1.06 0.89 0.82
C PHE A 159 -0.19 1.34 1.56
N LEU A 160 -1.06 0.40 1.89
CA LEU A 160 -2.19 0.61 2.78
C LEU A 160 -1.86 -0.06 4.11
N ALA A 161 -1.71 0.73 5.16
CA ALA A 161 -1.22 0.29 6.45
C ALA A 161 -2.14 0.78 7.58
N GLY A 162 -2.12 0.11 8.71
CA GLY A 162 -2.82 0.59 9.88
C GLY A 162 -2.60 -0.27 11.13
N PHE A 163 -3.04 0.28 12.26
CA PHE A 163 -2.99 -0.35 13.57
C PHE A 163 -4.40 -0.60 14.09
N SER A 164 -4.63 -1.73 14.75
CA SER A 164 -5.90 -2.07 15.38
C SER A 164 -7.06 -2.04 14.37
N GLN A 165 -8.13 -1.29 14.60
CA GLN A 165 -9.24 -1.13 13.66
C GLN A 165 -8.79 -0.55 12.31
N GLY A 166 -7.76 0.30 12.28
CA GLY A 166 -7.13 0.77 11.05
C GLY A 166 -6.43 -0.34 10.27
N GLY A 167 -5.75 -1.25 10.96
CA GLY A 167 -5.16 -2.47 10.37
C GLY A 167 -6.23 -3.41 9.80
N SER A 168 -7.36 -3.52 10.49
CA SER A 168 -8.52 -4.28 10.02
C SER A 168 -9.09 -3.70 8.73
N MET A 169 -9.21 -2.37 8.64
CA MET A 169 -9.67 -1.69 7.44
C MET A 169 -8.65 -1.76 6.29
N ALA A 170 -7.35 -1.78 6.61
CA ALA A 170 -6.31 -1.98 5.60
C ALA A 170 -6.45 -3.36 4.93
N LEU A 171 -6.65 -4.42 5.71
CA LEU A 171 -6.93 -5.77 5.20
C LEU A 171 -8.21 -5.80 4.38
N PHE A 172 -9.31 -5.31 4.96
CA PHE A 172 -10.62 -5.38 4.31
C PHE A 172 -10.63 -4.66 2.96
N THR A 173 -10.09 -3.44 2.92
CA THR A 173 -10.07 -2.61 1.71
C THR A 173 -9.08 -3.14 0.69
N GLY A 174 -7.83 -3.35 1.09
CA GLY A 174 -6.76 -3.72 0.16
C GLY A 174 -6.98 -5.06 -0.55
N LEU A 175 -7.58 -6.04 0.15
CA LEU A 175 -7.92 -7.33 -0.45
C LEU A 175 -9.08 -7.25 -1.47
N ARG A 176 -9.86 -6.16 -1.46
CA ARG A 176 -10.98 -5.93 -2.36
C ARG A 176 -10.71 -4.90 -3.46
N GLU A 177 -9.46 -4.45 -3.60
CA GLU A 177 -9.05 -3.57 -4.70
C GLU A 177 -8.96 -4.33 -6.02
N GLU A 178 -9.50 -3.74 -7.09
CA GLU A 178 -9.44 -4.32 -8.44
C GLU A 178 -8.02 -4.30 -9.03
N LEU A 179 -7.23 -3.28 -8.68
CA LEU A 179 -5.85 -3.11 -9.10
C LEU A 179 -4.92 -3.22 -7.89
N SER A 180 -3.80 -3.92 -8.06
CA SER A 180 -2.83 -4.11 -6.99
C SER A 180 -2.25 -2.79 -6.50
N ILE A 181 -2.02 -2.71 -5.20
CA ILE A 181 -1.19 -1.70 -4.53
C ILE A 181 0.17 -2.30 -4.16
N ALA A 182 1.08 -1.50 -3.62
CA ALA A 182 2.41 -1.99 -3.23
C ALA A 182 2.32 -3.11 -2.18
N GLY A 183 1.51 -2.91 -1.15
CA GLY A 183 1.35 -3.89 -0.08
C GLY A 183 0.29 -3.48 0.92
N ILE A 184 -0.20 -4.44 1.68
CA ILE A 184 -1.12 -4.26 2.80
C ILE A 184 -0.37 -4.57 4.08
N ILE A 185 -0.48 -3.71 5.11
CA ILE A 185 0.18 -3.87 6.40
C ILE A 185 -0.87 -3.72 7.51
N SER A 186 -1.05 -4.77 8.29
CA SER A 186 -1.97 -4.80 9.42
C SER A 186 -1.23 -5.15 10.69
N LEU A 187 -1.16 -4.21 11.64
CA LEU A 187 -0.57 -4.42 12.96
C LEU A 187 -1.68 -4.45 14.00
N SER A 188 -1.73 -5.54 14.80
CA SER A 188 -2.77 -5.82 15.80
C SER A 188 -4.19 -5.65 15.24
N GLY A 189 -4.41 -6.10 14.00
CA GLY A 189 -5.70 -6.06 13.30
C GLY A 189 -6.21 -7.44 12.95
N TYR A 190 -7.46 -7.51 12.53
CA TYR A 190 -8.11 -8.72 12.02
C TYR A 190 -8.84 -8.40 10.71
N LEU A 191 -9.24 -9.42 9.96
CA LEU A 191 -10.03 -9.23 8.75
C LEU A 191 -11.52 -9.20 9.08
N PRO A 192 -12.20 -8.05 9.03
CA PRO A 192 -13.65 -7.99 9.16
C PRO A 192 -14.34 -8.77 8.04
N LEU A 193 -15.48 -9.38 8.33
CA LEU A 193 -16.26 -10.21 7.40
C LEU A 193 -15.40 -11.30 6.74
N ALA A 194 -14.50 -11.93 7.52
CA ALA A 194 -13.54 -12.92 7.03
C ALA A 194 -14.21 -14.08 6.28
N GLY A 195 -15.41 -14.49 6.69
CA GLY A 195 -16.17 -15.56 6.03
C GLY A 195 -16.57 -15.25 4.59
N ARG A 196 -16.47 -13.99 4.14
CA ARG A 196 -16.84 -13.58 2.77
C ARG A 196 -15.64 -13.40 1.84
N ILE A 197 -14.41 -13.47 2.38
CA ILE A 197 -13.23 -13.07 1.59
C ILE A 197 -13.01 -13.95 0.36
N ALA A 198 -13.32 -15.24 0.44
CA ALA A 198 -13.14 -16.17 -0.67
C ALA A 198 -13.96 -15.77 -1.92
N ASP A 199 -15.13 -15.17 -1.71
CA ASP A 199 -16.02 -14.71 -2.80
C ASP A 199 -15.78 -13.26 -3.18
N GLU A 200 -15.16 -12.47 -2.30
CA GLU A 200 -15.04 -11.01 -2.45
C GLU A 200 -13.63 -10.53 -2.76
N ILE A 201 -12.61 -11.38 -2.63
CA ILE A 201 -11.25 -10.99 -2.99
C ILE A 201 -11.16 -10.65 -4.47
N ARG A 202 -10.48 -9.56 -4.79
CA ARG A 202 -10.34 -9.08 -6.17
C ARG A 202 -8.96 -9.39 -6.74
N PRO A 203 -8.79 -9.35 -8.08
CA PRO A 203 -7.49 -9.61 -8.71
C PRO A 203 -6.36 -8.75 -8.16
N GLY A 204 -6.62 -7.48 -7.87
CA GLY A 204 -5.64 -6.59 -7.25
C GLY A 204 -5.28 -7.03 -5.83
N GLY A 205 -6.27 -7.43 -5.03
CA GLY A 205 -6.05 -7.95 -3.69
C GLY A 205 -5.22 -9.24 -3.69
N LEU A 206 -5.50 -10.17 -4.60
CA LEU A 206 -4.72 -11.40 -4.79
C LEU A 206 -3.26 -11.12 -5.17
N ALA A 207 -3.01 -10.10 -5.98
CA ALA A 207 -1.67 -9.73 -6.44
C ALA A 207 -0.89 -8.88 -5.43
N THR A 208 -1.56 -8.37 -4.38
CA THR A 208 -0.95 -7.49 -3.38
C THR A 208 -0.39 -8.31 -2.22
N PRO A 209 0.92 -8.20 -1.91
CA PRO A 209 1.49 -8.87 -0.74
C PRO A 209 0.94 -8.28 0.56
N VAL A 210 0.69 -9.13 1.54
CA VAL A 210 0.16 -8.78 2.85
C VAL A 210 1.19 -9.05 3.93
N PHE A 211 1.33 -8.12 4.87
CA PHE A 211 2.03 -8.31 6.12
C PHE A 211 1.06 -8.14 7.29
N MET A 212 1.03 -9.13 8.18
CA MET A 212 0.26 -9.09 9.41
C MET A 212 1.19 -9.30 10.60
N GLY A 213 1.06 -8.45 11.61
CA GLY A 213 1.78 -8.55 12.87
C GLY A 213 0.84 -8.40 14.07
N ASN A 214 1.02 -9.22 15.12
CA ASN A 214 0.15 -9.18 16.31
C ASN A 214 0.95 -9.43 17.59
N GLY A 215 0.48 -8.88 18.71
CA GLY A 215 1.03 -9.16 20.05
C GLY A 215 0.53 -10.50 20.60
N ASP A 216 1.43 -11.30 21.21
CA ASP A 216 1.07 -12.57 21.85
C ASP A 216 0.13 -12.39 23.03
N PHE A 217 0.23 -11.23 23.70
CA PHE A 217 -0.56 -10.86 24.87
C PHE A 217 -1.63 -9.82 24.56
N ASP A 218 -1.99 -9.67 23.28
CA ASP A 218 -3.01 -8.73 22.83
C ASP A 218 -4.41 -9.19 23.27
N GLU A 219 -5.00 -8.51 24.25
CA GLU A 219 -6.34 -8.81 24.76
C GLU A 219 -7.44 -8.07 23.98
N ILE A 220 -7.08 -7.10 23.13
CA ILE A 220 -8.02 -6.33 22.30
C ILE A 220 -8.29 -7.04 20.98
N VAL A 221 -7.23 -7.46 20.28
CA VAL A 221 -7.30 -8.32 19.10
C VAL A 221 -6.54 -9.61 19.41
N PRO A 222 -7.19 -10.59 20.06
CA PRO A 222 -6.53 -11.81 20.48
C PRO A 222 -5.93 -12.60 19.30
N ILE A 223 -4.77 -13.20 19.53
CA ILE A 223 -4.05 -14.02 18.52
C ILE A 223 -4.98 -14.97 17.76
N PRO A 224 -5.92 -15.71 18.39
CA PRO A 224 -6.79 -16.62 17.63
C PRO A 224 -7.65 -15.89 16.59
N VAL A 225 -8.09 -14.67 16.85
CA VAL A 225 -8.89 -13.86 15.89
C VAL A 225 -8.01 -13.41 14.71
N ALA A 226 -6.80 -12.95 15.01
CA ALA A 226 -5.85 -12.58 13.97
C ALA A 226 -5.40 -13.77 13.12
N GLN A 227 -5.21 -14.95 13.73
CA GLN A 227 -4.88 -16.20 13.04
C GLN A 227 -6.03 -16.73 12.16
N GLN A 228 -7.29 -16.58 12.59
CA GLN A 228 -8.45 -16.88 11.73
C GLN A 228 -8.44 -16.00 10.47
N SER A 229 -8.09 -14.72 10.63
CA SER A 229 -7.94 -13.79 9.50
C SER A 229 -6.81 -14.22 8.56
N LEU A 230 -5.64 -14.57 9.09
CA LEU A 230 -4.51 -15.13 8.33
C LEU A 230 -4.92 -16.36 7.52
N GLN A 231 -5.63 -17.29 8.16
CA GLN A 231 -6.12 -18.51 7.50
C GLN A 231 -7.10 -18.18 6.37
N ALA A 232 -8.08 -17.32 6.62
CA ALA A 232 -9.06 -16.89 5.62
C ALA A 232 -8.40 -16.25 4.38
N ILE A 233 -7.44 -15.33 4.60
CA ILE A 233 -6.70 -14.66 3.54
C ILE A 233 -5.84 -15.66 2.74
N SER A 234 -5.14 -16.57 3.43
CA SER A 234 -4.32 -17.60 2.78
C SER A 234 -5.15 -18.60 1.99
N HIS A 235 -6.31 -19.03 2.51
CA HIS A 235 -7.24 -19.90 1.78
C HIS A 235 -7.84 -19.22 0.54
N ALA A 236 -8.03 -17.89 0.59
CA ALA A 236 -8.46 -17.10 -0.56
C ALA A 236 -7.35 -16.92 -1.62
N GLY A 237 -6.12 -17.40 -1.35
CA GLY A 237 -5.01 -17.42 -2.29
C GLY A 237 -4.06 -16.23 -2.23
N ALA A 238 -4.24 -15.28 -1.32
CA ALA A 238 -3.33 -14.14 -1.19
C ALA A 238 -2.05 -14.51 -0.43
N ALA A 239 -0.93 -13.88 -0.80
CA ALA A 239 0.36 -14.06 -0.16
C ALA A 239 0.43 -13.25 1.14
N VAL A 240 0.50 -13.92 2.29
CA VAL A 240 0.57 -13.29 3.61
C VAL A 240 1.87 -13.65 4.31
N SER A 241 2.55 -12.64 4.85
CA SER A 241 3.63 -12.79 5.82
C SER A 241 3.09 -12.50 7.22
N TRP A 242 3.34 -13.40 8.16
CA TRP A 242 2.90 -13.29 9.55
C TRP A 242 4.07 -13.15 10.52
N ARG A 243 3.89 -12.33 11.56
CA ARG A 243 4.77 -12.23 12.73
C ARG A 243 3.94 -12.04 14.00
N ASP A 244 4.37 -12.70 15.07
CA ASP A 244 3.91 -12.50 16.43
C ASP A 244 5.04 -11.87 17.26
N TYR A 245 4.65 -11.09 18.27
CA TYR A 245 5.57 -10.32 19.11
C TYR A 245 5.19 -10.51 20.57
N PRO A 246 6.16 -10.58 21.51
CA PRO A 246 5.89 -10.76 22.94
C PRO A 246 5.38 -9.47 23.58
N THR A 247 4.28 -8.91 23.07
CA THR A 247 3.72 -7.62 23.46
C THR A 247 2.20 -7.70 23.61
N GLU A 248 1.65 -6.72 24.31
CA GLU A 248 0.21 -6.44 24.36
C GLU A 248 -0.25 -5.71 23.08
N HIS A 249 -1.44 -5.05 23.14
CA HIS A 249 -2.00 -4.27 22.03
C HIS A 249 -1.22 -2.96 21.79
N THR A 250 -0.04 -3.06 21.16
CA THR A 250 0.85 -1.91 20.94
C THR A 250 1.68 -2.03 19.66
N LEU A 251 2.20 -0.89 19.18
CA LEU A 251 3.21 -0.82 18.13
C LEU A 251 4.60 -1.00 18.74
N SER A 252 5.15 -2.21 18.67
CA SER A 252 6.51 -2.46 19.16
C SER A 252 7.57 -2.03 18.13
N GLY A 253 8.78 -1.71 18.61
CA GLY A 253 9.90 -1.43 17.72
C GLY A 253 10.28 -2.60 16.80
N GLU A 254 10.00 -3.84 17.21
CA GLU A 254 10.18 -5.03 16.37
C GLU A 254 9.15 -5.07 15.24
N ALA A 255 7.87 -4.78 15.54
CA ALA A 255 6.82 -4.71 14.53
C ALA A 255 7.09 -3.61 13.50
N LEU A 256 7.59 -2.44 13.95
CA LEU A 256 7.97 -1.36 13.05
C LEU A 256 9.19 -1.70 12.19
N ARG A 257 10.18 -2.43 12.75
CA ARG A 257 11.33 -2.93 11.98
C ARG A 257 10.91 -3.92 10.90
N ASP A 258 10.05 -4.88 11.23
CA ASP A 258 9.54 -5.85 10.25
C ASP A 258 8.68 -5.18 9.19
N THR A 259 7.92 -4.15 9.54
CA THR A 259 7.20 -3.28 8.61
C THR A 259 8.19 -2.60 7.64
N ALA A 260 9.26 -2.00 8.14
CA ALA A 260 10.30 -1.38 7.33
C ALA A 260 10.95 -2.37 6.35
N LEU A 261 11.27 -3.57 6.83
CA LEU A 261 11.84 -4.65 6.01
C LEU A 261 10.86 -5.15 4.94
N PHE A 262 9.59 -5.30 5.28
CA PHE A 262 8.54 -5.68 4.34
C PHE A 262 8.43 -4.64 3.21
N MET A 263 8.31 -3.36 3.54
CA MET A 263 8.22 -2.27 2.57
C MET A 263 9.43 -2.26 1.62
N ARG A 264 10.65 -2.38 2.17
CA ARG A 264 11.88 -2.44 1.35
C ARG A 264 11.90 -3.64 0.41
N ARG A 265 11.50 -4.81 0.87
CA ARG A 265 11.43 -6.03 0.06
C ARG A 265 10.49 -5.84 -1.12
N VAL A 266 9.31 -5.30 -0.86
CA VAL A 266 8.29 -5.05 -1.90
C VAL A 266 8.78 -4.03 -2.93
N LEU A 267 9.43 -2.95 -2.50
CA LEU A 267 9.93 -1.91 -3.41
C LEU A 267 11.21 -2.31 -4.17
N GLY A 268 12.06 -3.13 -3.55
CA GLY A 268 13.34 -3.58 -4.11
C GLY A 268 13.25 -4.91 -4.87
N GLY A 269 12.16 -5.64 -4.73
CA GLY A 269 11.96 -6.93 -5.38
C GLY A 269 11.79 -6.78 -6.89
N LYS A 270 12.83 -7.20 -7.64
CA LYS A 270 12.59 -7.81 -8.95
C LYS A 270 12.08 -9.21 -8.64
N HIS A 271 10.83 -9.48 -8.93
CA HIS A 271 10.29 -10.83 -8.96
C HIS A 271 10.89 -11.64 -10.08
#